data_c45867e4e49932adff826cb9036282b0
#
_entry.id   c45867e4e49932adff826cb9036282b0
#
_cell.length_a   1.000
_cell.length_b   1.000
_cell.length_c   1.000
_cell.angle_alpha   90.00
_cell.angle_beta   90.00
_cell.angle_gamma   90.00
#
_symmetry.space_group_name_H-M   'P 1'
#
loop_
_entity.id
_entity.type
_entity.pdbx_description
1 polymer ?
#
loop_
_entity_poly.entity_id
_entity_poly.type
_entity_poly.pdbx_seq_one_letter_code
_entity_poly.pdbx_strand_id
1 'polypeptide(L)'
;MTTIPSEIALATDATVALAAVIRAFTAHTGTLHFLGTDGMLHLTAFHGAIPAPVMEHIRTIPIGKGMAGVCAELNEPISWCNLNRDGSGVVQPAARSLGLAGSIVVPVRSGAALVGTLGIANTGERTFTDEETALLIECGSSLVRFRLVPE
;
A
#
# COMPACT_ATOMS: atom_id res chain seq x y z
N MET A 1 3.92 7.46 -21.78
CA MET A 1 4.51 7.72 -20.45
C MET A 1 3.40 8.07 -19.48
N THR A 2 3.37 7.38 -18.37
CA THR A 2 2.32 7.58 -17.37
C THR A 2 2.75 8.70 -16.40
N THR A 3 1.89 9.70 -16.23
CA THR A 3 2.18 10.83 -15.34
C THR A 3 1.26 10.77 -14.13
N ILE A 4 1.80 10.91 -12.94
CA ILE A 4 0.99 10.94 -11.73
C ILE A 4 0.15 12.23 -11.68
N PRO A 5 -1.07 12.18 -11.12
CA PRO A 5 -1.88 13.38 -10.95
C PRO A 5 -1.17 14.45 -10.12
N SER A 6 -1.36 15.70 -10.47
CA SER A 6 -0.73 16.81 -9.77
C SER A 6 -1.12 16.88 -8.29
N GLU A 7 -2.33 16.45 -7.94
CA GLU A 7 -2.78 16.38 -6.55
C GLU A 7 -1.85 15.53 -5.68
N ILE A 8 -1.32 14.45 -6.25
CA ILE A 8 -0.39 13.57 -5.55
C ILE A 8 0.99 14.23 -5.48
N ALA A 9 1.46 14.75 -6.62
CA ALA A 9 2.79 15.35 -6.71
C ALA A 9 2.94 16.59 -5.85
N LEU A 10 1.86 17.37 -5.66
CA LEU A 10 1.90 18.64 -4.93
C LEU A 10 1.40 18.55 -3.49
N ALA A 11 0.92 17.39 -3.06
CA ALA A 11 0.44 17.21 -1.69
C ALA A 11 1.55 17.50 -0.67
N THR A 12 1.18 18.18 0.43
CA THR A 12 2.13 18.62 1.45
C THR A 12 2.28 17.66 2.62
N ASP A 13 1.38 16.67 2.72
CA ASP A 13 1.53 15.62 3.72
C ASP A 13 1.11 14.27 3.15
N ALA A 14 1.54 13.19 3.83
CA ALA A 14 1.33 11.83 3.37
C ALA A 14 -0.15 11.44 3.33
N THR A 15 -0.94 11.88 4.29
CA THR A 15 -2.37 11.55 4.35
C THR A 15 -3.13 12.18 3.18
N VAL A 16 -2.85 13.43 2.86
CA VAL A 16 -3.45 14.11 1.71
C VAL A 16 -3.03 13.45 0.41
N ALA A 17 -1.74 13.11 0.29
CA ALA A 17 -1.23 12.43 -0.90
C ALA A 17 -1.88 11.06 -1.09
N LEU A 18 -2.02 10.30 -0.02
CA LEU A 18 -2.66 8.98 -0.08
C LEU A 18 -4.13 9.10 -0.48
N ALA A 19 -4.86 10.06 0.08
CA ALA A 19 -6.25 10.30 -0.31
C ALA A 19 -6.37 10.60 -1.79
N ALA A 20 -5.43 11.36 -2.36
CA ALA A 20 -5.40 11.65 -3.80
C ALA A 20 -5.14 10.37 -4.62
N VAL A 21 -4.26 9.48 -4.15
CA VAL A 21 -4.04 8.18 -4.79
C VAL A 21 -5.33 7.36 -4.79
N ILE A 22 -6.02 7.30 -3.66
CA ILE A 22 -7.29 6.56 -3.54
C ILE A 22 -8.30 7.09 -4.56
N ARG A 23 -8.44 8.41 -4.70
CA ARG A 23 -9.35 9.00 -5.68
C ARG A 23 -8.94 8.67 -7.11
N ALA A 24 -7.65 8.76 -7.41
CA ALA A 24 -7.13 8.52 -8.76
C ALA A 24 -7.38 7.08 -9.22
N PHE A 25 -7.36 6.12 -8.31
CA PHE A 25 -7.56 4.71 -8.61
C PHE A 25 -8.99 4.24 -8.34
N THR A 26 -9.88 5.13 -7.91
CA THR A 26 -11.26 4.78 -7.54
C THR A 26 -11.26 3.62 -6.53
N ALA A 27 -10.37 3.71 -5.56
CA ALA A 27 -10.27 2.72 -4.48
C ALA A 27 -11.07 3.17 -3.26
N HIS A 28 -11.18 2.32 -2.26
CA HIS A 28 -11.93 2.60 -1.03
C HIS A 28 -11.01 2.83 0.15
N THR A 29 -9.93 2.07 0.25
CA THR A 29 -8.97 2.20 1.34
C THR A 29 -7.55 2.15 0.82
N GLY A 30 -6.62 2.61 1.62
CA GLY A 30 -5.22 2.51 1.31
C GLY A 30 -4.34 2.70 2.52
N THR A 31 -3.12 2.21 2.41
CA THR A 31 -2.10 2.34 3.45
C THR A 31 -0.74 2.63 2.84
N LEU A 32 0.05 3.43 3.53
CA LEU A 32 1.43 3.73 3.18
C LEU A 32 2.30 3.35 4.37
N HIS A 33 3.25 2.45 4.13
CA HIS A 33 4.20 2.01 5.14
C HIS A 33 5.62 2.34 4.68
N PHE A 34 6.47 2.70 5.63
CA PHE A 34 7.90 2.85 5.36
C PHE A 34 8.70 1.90 6.24
N LEU A 35 9.80 1.41 5.68
CA LEU A 35 10.70 0.49 6.37
C LEU A 35 11.50 1.24 7.43
N GLY A 36 11.45 0.75 8.65
CA GLY A 36 12.19 1.33 9.75
C GLY A 36 13.56 0.68 9.94
N THR A 37 14.36 1.26 10.83
CA THR A 37 15.69 0.74 11.16
C THR A 37 15.63 -0.61 11.88
N ASP A 38 14.46 -0.97 12.41
CA ASP A 38 14.18 -2.27 13.03
C ASP A 38 13.90 -3.38 12.01
N GLY A 39 13.90 -3.03 10.69
CA GLY A 39 13.61 -3.99 9.64
C GLY A 39 12.12 -4.28 9.45
N MET A 40 11.24 -3.51 10.07
CA MET A 40 9.80 -3.67 9.98
C MET A 40 9.16 -2.51 9.21
N LEU A 41 7.99 -2.76 8.62
CA LEU A 41 7.21 -1.73 7.96
C LEU A 41 6.37 -0.99 8.99
N HIS A 42 6.45 0.32 9.00
CA HIS A 42 5.70 1.19 9.92
C HIS A 42 4.66 2.01 9.17
N LEU A 43 3.42 1.98 9.65
CA LEU A 43 2.32 2.72 9.04
C LEU A 43 2.57 4.23 9.16
N THR A 44 2.63 4.89 8.02
CA THR A 44 2.85 6.34 7.93
C THR A 44 1.55 7.09 7.66
N ALA A 45 0.70 6.52 6.81
CA ALA A 45 -0.59 7.11 6.48
C ALA A 45 -1.58 6.02 6.11
N PHE A 46 -2.86 6.29 6.35
CA PHE A 46 -3.95 5.41 5.92
C PHE A 46 -5.14 6.25 5.48
N HIS A 47 -6.02 5.63 4.68
CA HIS A 47 -7.25 6.24 4.23
C HIS A 47 -8.37 5.21 4.31
N GLY A 48 -9.55 5.64 4.76
CA GLY A 48 -10.71 4.78 4.91
C GLY A 48 -10.96 4.37 6.36
N ALA A 49 -12.09 3.70 6.59
CA ALA A 49 -12.47 3.25 7.93
C ALA A 49 -11.75 1.95 8.26
N ILE A 50 -10.85 2.00 9.23
CA ILE A 50 -10.10 0.83 9.68
C ILE A 50 -10.41 0.59 11.16
N PRO A 51 -11.05 -0.54 11.52
CA PRO A 51 -11.34 -0.86 12.92
C PRO A 51 -10.09 -0.93 13.77
N ALA A 52 -10.20 -0.55 15.05
CA ALA A 52 -9.06 -0.50 15.96
C ALA A 52 -8.27 -1.82 16.04
N PRO A 53 -8.90 -3.00 16.12
CA PRO A 53 -8.13 -4.26 16.13
C PRO A 53 -7.28 -4.47 14.87
N VAL A 54 -7.80 -4.07 13.70
CA VAL A 54 -7.05 -4.17 12.44
C VAL A 54 -5.92 -3.15 12.43
N MET A 55 -6.19 -1.94 12.90
CA MET A 55 -5.18 -0.87 12.98
C MET A 55 -3.98 -1.33 13.80
N GLU A 56 -4.18 -2.04 14.91
CA GLU A 56 -3.10 -2.57 15.73
C GLU A 56 -2.23 -3.55 14.94
N HIS A 57 -2.83 -4.37 14.08
CA HIS A 57 -2.09 -5.32 13.26
C HIS A 57 -1.27 -4.67 12.15
N ILE A 58 -1.76 -3.55 11.59
CA ILE A 58 -1.09 -2.92 10.45
C ILE A 58 -0.14 -1.80 10.83
N ARG A 59 -0.10 -1.39 12.10
CA ARG A 59 0.83 -0.35 12.56
C ARG A 59 2.27 -0.71 12.27
N THR A 60 2.61 -1.96 12.51
CA THR A 60 3.95 -2.49 12.29
C THR A 60 3.81 -3.86 11.68
N ILE A 61 4.38 -4.04 10.50
CA ILE A 61 4.26 -5.27 9.74
C ILE A 61 5.65 -5.88 9.54
N PRO A 62 5.86 -7.13 10.02
CA PRO A 62 7.11 -7.84 9.75
C PRO A 62 7.27 -8.15 8.26
N ILE A 63 8.47 -8.09 7.76
CA ILE A 63 8.79 -8.52 6.39
C ILE A 63 8.40 -10.00 6.26
N GLY A 64 7.71 -10.31 5.16
CA GLY A 64 7.23 -11.67 4.89
C GLY A 64 5.84 -11.98 5.44
N LYS A 65 5.19 -11.04 6.14
CA LYS A 65 3.85 -11.24 6.71
C LYS A 65 2.80 -10.39 5.98
N GLY A 66 1.70 -11.01 5.58
CA GLY A 66 0.62 -10.35 4.86
C GLY A 66 1.06 -9.86 3.49
N MET A 67 0.15 -9.18 2.78
CA MET A 67 0.46 -8.68 1.43
C MET A 67 1.60 -7.66 1.45
N ALA A 68 1.58 -6.72 2.38
CA ALA A 68 2.62 -5.71 2.47
C ALA A 68 3.98 -6.32 2.82
N GLY A 69 4.02 -7.23 3.78
CA GLY A 69 5.26 -7.90 4.18
C GLY A 69 5.85 -8.76 3.08
N VAL A 70 5.02 -9.48 2.33
CA VAL A 70 5.47 -10.29 1.18
C VAL A 70 5.92 -9.40 0.04
N CYS A 71 5.20 -8.32 -0.23
CA CYS A 71 5.59 -7.34 -1.24
C CYS A 71 6.99 -6.78 -0.93
N ALA A 72 7.24 -6.44 0.33
CA ALA A 72 8.54 -5.92 0.75
C ALA A 72 9.64 -6.98 0.63
N GLU A 73 9.34 -8.21 1.00
CA GLU A 73 10.30 -9.31 0.91
C GLU A 73 10.74 -9.59 -0.52
N LEU A 74 9.77 -9.64 -1.43
CA LEU A 74 10.03 -9.94 -2.84
C LEU A 74 10.42 -8.70 -3.65
N ASN A 75 10.15 -7.51 -3.13
CA ASN A 75 10.32 -6.24 -3.83
C ASN A 75 9.56 -6.23 -5.16
N GLU A 76 8.33 -6.76 -5.14
CA GLU A 76 7.46 -6.92 -6.30
C GLU A 76 6.01 -6.61 -5.93
N PRO A 77 5.18 -6.14 -6.88
CA PRO A 77 3.75 -5.97 -6.63
C PRO A 77 3.06 -7.29 -6.26
N ILE A 78 2.13 -7.22 -5.31
CA ILE A 78 1.29 -8.35 -4.92
C ILE A 78 -0.17 -7.91 -5.08
N SER A 79 -0.95 -8.64 -5.83
CA SER A 79 -2.36 -8.31 -6.04
C SER A 79 -3.28 -9.52 -5.92
N TRP A 80 -4.50 -9.27 -5.46
CA TRP A 80 -5.57 -10.26 -5.39
C TRP A 80 -6.85 -9.61 -5.93
N CYS A 81 -7.55 -10.28 -6.85
CA CYS A 81 -8.83 -9.77 -7.35
C CYS A 81 -9.93 -9.92 -6.29
N ASN A 82 -9.81 -10.87 -5.39
CA ASN A 82 -10.72 -11.05 -4.27
C ASN A 82 -9.99 -11.66 -3.08
N LEU A 83 -9.78 -10.87 -2.03
CA LEU A 83 -9.08 -11.31 -0.81
C LEU A 83 -9.77 -12.50 -0.12
N ASN A 84 -11.10 -12.61 -0.28
CA ASN A 84 -11.86 -13.68 0.35
C ASN A 84 -11.62 -15.05 -0.30
N ARG A 85 -10.97 -15.09 -1.45
CA ARG A 85 -10.66 -16.32 -2.18
C ARG A 85 -9.20 -16.73 -2.06
N ASP A 86 -8.42 -16.02 -1.24
CA ASP A 86 -7.02 -16.37 -1.07
C ASP A 86 -6.87 -17.69 -0.31
N GLY A 87 -6.31 -18.68 -0.98
CA GLY A 87 -5.97 -19.96 -0.38
C GLY A 87 -4.49 -20.10 -0.05
N SER A 88 -3.68 -19.08 -0.33
CA SER A 88 -2.22 -19.12 -0.15
C SER A 88 -1.77 -18.82 1.29
N GLY A 89 -2.63 -18.18 2.09
CA GLY A 89 -2.27 -17.72 3.43
C GLY A 89 -1.53 -16.38 3.44
N VAL A 90 -1.31 -15.75 2.29
CA VAL A 90 -0.66 -14.44 2.18
C VAL A 90 -1.54 -13.35 2.80
N VAL A 91 -2.86 -13.43 2.57
CA VAL A 91 -3.80 -12.45 3.11
C VAL A 91 -4.09 -12.77 4.57
N GLN A 92 -3.82 -11.81 5.45
CA GLN A 92 -4.09 -11.96 6.87
C GLN A 92 -5.60 -11.98 7.15
N PRO A 93 -6.07 -12.75 8.15
CA PRO A 93 -7.50 -12.76 8.50
C PRO A 93 -8.07 -11.37 8.81
N ALA A 94 -7.27 -10.48 9.38
CA ALA A 94 -7.68 -9.13 9.68
C ALA A 94 -8.07 -8.35 8.41
N ALA A 95 -7.39 -8.57 7.29
CA ALA A 95 -7.71 -7.91 6.01
C ALA A 95 -9.07 -8.37 5.49
N ARG A 96 -9.41 -9.66 5.68
CA ARG A 96 -10.68 -10.21 5.25
C ARG A 96 -11.85 -9.62 6.03
N SER A 97 -11.65 -9.28 7.30
CA SER A 97 -12.70 -8.71 8.15
C SER A 97 -13.13 -7.30 7.75
N LEU A 98 -12.37 -6.63 6.87
CA LEU A 98 -12.67 -5.29 6.37
C LEU A 98 -13.74 -5.30 5.27
N GLY A 99 -14.16 -6.46 4.78
CA GLY A 99 -15.09 -6.55 3.65
C GLY A 99 -14.46 -6.13 2.33
N LEU A 100 -13.14 -6.11 2.26
CA LEU A 100 -12.40 -5.75 1.04
C LEU A 100 -12.24 -6.98 0.14
N ALA A 101 -12.17 -6.77 -1.15
CA ALA A 101 -11.98 -7.84 -2.14
C ALA A 101 -10.77 -7.57 -3.03
N GLY A 102 -10.87 -6.68 -4.01
CA GLY A 102 -9.75 -6.36 -4.89
C GLY A 102 -8.68 -5.54 -4.16
N SER A 103 -7.44 -6.00 -4.20
CA SER A 103 -6.34 -5.32 -3.50
C SER A 103 -5.03 -5.46 -4.27
N ILE A 104 -4.19 -4.44 -4.15
CA ILE A 104 -2.83 -4.46 -4.66
C ILE A 104 -1.92 -3.70 -3.70
N VAL A 105 -0.73 -4.26 -3.48
CA VAL A 105 0.35 -3.60 -2.76
C VAL A 105 1.56 -3.53 -3.68
N VAL A 106 2.16 -2.36 -3.79
CA VAL A 106 3.36 -2.17 -4.61
C VAL A 106 4.53 -1.74 -3.75
N PRO A 107 5.77 -2.09 -4.13
CA PRO A 107 6.94 -1.60 -3.40
C PRO A 107 7.13 -0.10 -3.64
N VAL A 108 7.52 0.60 -2.58
CA VAL A 108 7.94 2.00 -2.65
C VAL A 108 9.46 1.99 -2.66
N ARG A 109 10.04 2.53 -3.70
CA ARG A 109 11.49 2.49 -3.90
C ARG A 109 12.09 3.89 -3.96
N SER A 110 13.28 4.01 -3.40
CA SER A 110 14.14 5.17 -3.60
C SER A 110 15.32 4.69 -4.45
N GLY A 111 15.32 5.06 -5.73
CA GLY A 111 16.19 4.41 -6.70
C GLY A 111 15.78 2.94 -6.85
N ALA A 112 16.73 2.01 -6.69
CA ALA A 112 16.45 0.57 -6.73
C ALA A 112 16.13 -0.02 -5.37
N ALA A 113 16.35 0.74 -4.28
CA ALA A 113 16.20 0.23 -2.92
C ALA A 113 14.74 0.32 -2.44
N LEU A 114 14.25 -0.76 -1.86
CA LEU A 114 12.94 -0.76 -1.23
C LEU A 114 12.99 0.05 0.05
N VAL A 115 12.07 1.01 0.20
CA VAL A 115 11.95 1.83 1.40
C VAL A 115 10.56 1.73 2.04
N GLY A 116 9.61 1.07 1.39
CA GLY A 116 8.26 0.93 1.94
C GLY A 116 7.31 0.20 1.02
N THR A 117 6.02 0.28 1.33
CA THR A 117 4.95 -0.31 0.52
C THR A 117 3.75 0.63 0.46
N LEU A 118 3.04 0.59 -0.66
CA LEU A 118 1.81 1.35 -0.88
C LEU A 118 0.72 0.38 -1.30
N GLY A 119 -0.35 0.31 -0.52
CA GLY A 119 -1.47 -0.59 -0.79
C GLY A 119 -2.77 0.15 -0.98
N ILE A 120 -3.60 -0.32 -1.90
CA ILE A 120 -4.97 0.16 -2.10
C ILE A 120 -5.90 -1.04 -2.22
N ALA A 121 -7.17 -0.85 -1.85
CA ALA A 121 -8.15 -1.92 -1.88
C ALA A 121 -9.55 -1.41 -2.20
N ASN A 122 -10.36 -2.29 -2.78
CA ASN A 122 -11.76 -2.04 -3.14
C ASN A 122 -12.67 -3.05 -2.44
N THR A 123 -13.92 -2.68 -2.20
CA THR A 123 -14.92 -3.58 -1.64
C THR A 123 -15.39 -4.64 -2.65
N GLY A 124 -15.28 -4.34 -3.95
CA GLY A 124 -15.61 -5.29 -5.01
C GLY A 124 -14.39 -6.01 -5.56
N GLU A 125 -14.63 -7.10 -6.28
CA GLU A 125 -13.56 -7.79 -7.00
C GLU A 125 -12.96 -6.83 -8.03
N ARG A 126 -11.64 -6.86 -8.15
CA ARG A 126 -10.94 -5.99 -9.09
C ARG A 126 -9.60 -6.60 -9.47
N THR A 127 -9.34 -6.61 -10.77
CA THR A 127 -8.04 -6.96 -11.32
C THR A 127 -7.35 -5.67 -11.74
N PHE A 128 -6.14 -5.46 -11.26
CA PHE A 128 -5.35 -4.28 -11.62
C PHE A 128 -4.55 -4.58 -12.88
N THR A 129 -4.62 -3.67 -13.86
CA THR A 129 -3.86 -3.81 -15.11
C THR A 129 -2.38 -3.52 -14.87
N ASP A 130 -1.54 -3.92 -15.83
CA ASP A 130 -0.11 -3.60 -15.78
C ASP A 130 0.11 -2.08 -15.77
N GLU A 131 -0.71 -1.33 -16.50
CA GLU A 131 -0.63 0.13 -16.53
C GLU A 131 -1.00 0.74 -15.18
N GLU A 132 -2.06 0.23 -14.53
CA GLU A 132 -2.45 0.67 -13.19
C GLU A 132 -1.35 0.35 -12.18
N THR A 133 -0.78 -0.83 -12.26
CA THR A 133 0.31 -1.24 -11.38
C THR A 133 1.53 -0.33 -11.53
N ALA A 134 1.93 -0.05 -12.78
CA ALA A 134 3.03 0.85 -13.05
C ALA A 134 2.77 2.27 -12.53
N LEU A 135 1.54 2.77 -12.72
CA LEU A 135 1.16 4.09 -12.23
C LEU A 135 1.19 4.14 -10.70
N LEU A 136 0.74 3.08 -10.04
CA LEU A 136 0.76 3.02 -8.58
C LEU A 136 2.20 3.01 -8.06
N ILE A 137 3.11 2.32 -8.73
CA ILE A 137 4.53 2.32 -8.39
C ILE A 137 5.10 3.75 -8.52
N GLU A 138 4.74 4.46 -9.59
CA GLU A 138 5.16 5.86 -9.78
C GLU A 138 4.61 6.76 -8.66
N CYS A 139 3.36 6.55 -8.26
CA CYS A 139 2.78 7.26 -7.11
C CYS A 139 3.61 7.01 -5.85
N GLY A 140 3.96 5.75 -5.60
CA GLY A 140 4.79 5.38 -4.45
C GLY A 140 6.13 6.10 -4.46
N SER A 141 6.78 6.18 -5.60
CA SER A 141 8.05 6.91 -5.74
C SER A 141 7.90 8.39 -5.36
N SER A 142 6.78 9.01 -5.72
CA SER A 142 6.50 10.39 -5.33
C SER A 142 6.29 10.55 -3.82
N LEU A 143 5.84 9.49 -3.13
CA LEU A 143 5.56 9.54 -1.70
C LEU A 143 6.81 9.34 -0.84
N VAL A 144 7.95 8.98 -1.42
CA VAL A 144 9.21 8.81 -0.68
C VAL A 144 9.59 10.07 0.10
N ARG A 145 9.20 11.25 -0.42
CA ARG A 145 9.47 12.52 0.25
C ARG A 145 8.86 12.63 1.65
N PHE A 146 7.89 11.78 1.98
CA PHE A 146 7.25 11.76 3.29
C PHE A 146 7.91 10.77 4.25
N ARG A 147 8.95 10.10 3.81
CA ARG A 147 9.68 9.15 4.65
C ARG A 147 10.47 9.91 5.70
N LEU A 148 10.21 9.57 6.97
CA LEU A 148 11.01 10.07 8.07
C LEU A 148 12.21 9.13 8.23
N VAL A 149 13.39 9.59 7.84
CA VAL A 149 14.61 8.81 7.94
C VAL A 149 15.35 9.20 9.20
N PRO A 150 15.53 8.29 10.17
CA PRO A 150 16.39 8.58 11.32
C PRO A 150 17.82 8.76 10.84
N GLU A 151 18.44 9.77 11.29
CA GLU A 151 19.83 10.06 10.95
C GLU A 151 20.79 9.59 12.02
#